data_039a005be7bbf75e4ae6cf8d359ad248
#
_entry.id   039a005be7bbf75e4ae6cf8d359ad248
#
_cell.length_a   1.000
_cell.length_b   1.000
_cell.length_c   1.000
_cell.angle_alpha   90.00
_cell.angle_beta   90.00
_cell.angle_gamma   90.00
#
_symmetry.space_group_name_H-M   'P 1'
#
loop_
_entity.id
_entity.type
_entity.pdbx_description
1 polymer ?
#
loop_
_entity_poly.entity_id
_entity_poly.type
_entity_poly.pdbx_seq_one_letter_code
_entity_poly.pdbx_strand_id
1 'polypeptide(L)'
;MSLSVEQFLSLSDAEQLQTIKDLNDIGQEEIIIDVLTGVGIDNLSVPLLGELGRAYNNNDKPEEAIKVFKTIDKEHRDAVWHYRCAYSYGSIASTNHEAYTSENMQQMLALVDNGVQLATKEGQNDIREYCFEVLDMCRLQMDYEKCEV
;
A
#
# COMPACT_ATOMS: atom_id res chain seq x y z
N MET A 1 2.90 23.40 2.07
CA MET A 1 1.73 23.24 1.19
C MET A 1 0.58 22.66 2.01
N SER A 2 -0.62 23.17 1.84
CA SER A 2 -1.83 22.63 2.46
C SER A 2 -2.90 22.42 1.39
N LEU A 3 -3.78 21.46 1.61
CA LEU A 3 -4.89 21.16 0.71
C LEU A 3 -6.12 20.87 1.58
N SER A 4 -7.17 21.69 1.45
CA SER A 4 -8.41 21.46 2.17
C SER A 4 -9.30 20.47 1.43
N VAL A 5 -10.25 19.86 2.15
CA VAL A 5 -11.26 18.98 1.54
C VAL A 5 -12.06 19.75 0.47
N GLU A 6 -12.42 20.99 0.75
CA GLU A 6 -13.17 21.82 -0.21
C GLU A 6 -12.38 22.07 -1.50
N GLN A 7 -11.09 22.41 -1.37
CA GLN A 7 -10.20 22.59 -2.52
C GLN A 7 -10.10 21.32 -3.33
N PHE A 8 -9.91 20.17 -2.66
CA PHE A 8 -9.81 18.87 -3.31
C PHE A 8 -11.09 18.51 -4.06
N LEU A 9 -12.26 18.69 -3.43
CA LEU A 9 -13.55 18.35 -4.03
C LEU A 9 -13.91 19.28 -5.21
N SER A 10 -13.28 20.45 -5.33
CA SER A 10 -13.49 21.35 -6.47
C SER A 10 -12.76 20.89 -7.72
N LEU A 11 -11.81 19.95 -7.59
CA LEU A 11 -11.04 19.43 -8.72
C LEU A 11 -11.84 18.35 -9.47
N SER A 12 -11.56 18.17 -10.76
CA SER A 12 -12.08 17.02 -11.51
C SER A 12 -11.50 15.71 -10.97
N ASP A 13 -12.13 14.60 -11.29
CA ASP A 13 -11.65 13.27 -10.87
C ASP A 13 -10.20 13.02 -11.31
N ALA A 14 -9.87 13.38 -12.54
CA ALA A 14 -8.51 13.23 -13.05
C ALA A 14 -7.52 14.11 -12.30
N GLU A 15 -7.89 15.36 -12.01
CA GLU A 15 -7.06 16.30 -11.25
C GLU A 15 -6.90 15.85 -9.80
N GLN A 16 -7.94 15.32 -9.18
CA GLN A 16 -7.87 14.75 -7.83
C GLN A 16 -6.83 13.63 -7.76
N LEU A 17 -6.92 12.68 -8.67
CA LEU A 17 -6.00 11.55 -8.70
C LEU A 17 -4.56 12.01 -8.96
N GLN A 18 -4.35 12.89 -9.91
CA GLN A 18 -3.01 13.39 -10.23
C GLN A 18 -2.41 14.16 -9.05
N THR A 19 -3.21 15.00 -8.39
CA THR A 19 -2.76 15.75 -7.21
C THR A 19 -2.29 14.81 -6.11
N ILE A 20 -3.06 13.75 -5.83
CA ILE A 20 -2.70 12.79 -4.78
C ILE A 20 -1.45 12.00 -5.16
N LYS A 21 -1.33 11.56 -6.41
CA LYS A 21 -0.11 10.88 -6.89
C LYS A 21 1.13 11.76 -6.73
N ASP A 22 1.02 13.03 -7.13
CA ASP A 22 2.13 13.99 -7.02
C ASP A 22 2.54 14.20 -5.55
N LEU A 23 1.57 14.30 -4.65
CA LEU A 23 1.84 14.43 -3.22
C LEU A 23 2.52 13.18 -2.64
N ASN A 24 2.13 11.98 -3.07
CA ASN A 24 2.82 10.74 -2.70
C ASN A 24 4.26 10.74 -3.21
N ASP A 25 4.47 11.17 -4.45
CA ASP A 25 5.80 11.18 -5.07
C ASP A 25 6.79 12.11 -4.35
N ILE A 26 6.29 13.17 -3.71
CA ILE A 26 7.14 14.13 -2.98
C ILE A 26 7.12 13.91 -1.46
N GLY A 27 6.49 12.82 -0.97
CA GLY A 27 6.52 12.45 0.44
C GLY A 27 5.61 13.27 1.34
N GLN A 28 4.49 13.78 0.82
CA GLN A 28 3.50 14.57 1.59
C GLN A 28 2.34 13.69 2.05
N GLU A 29 2.64 12.57 2.69
CA GLU A 29 1.66 11.55 3.10
C GLU A 29 0.61 12.11 4.07
N GLU A 30 1.01 12.96 5.01
CA GLU A 30 0.08 13.51 6.00
C GLU A 30 -1.01 14.35 5.37
N ILE A 31 -0.67 15.13 4.33
CA ILE A 31 -1.65 15.92 3.59
C ILE A 31 -2.66 14.99 2.91
N ILE A 32 -2.19 13.91 2.28
CA ILE A 32 -3.04 12.92 1.61
C ILE A 32 -4.00 12.29 2.61
N ILE A 33 -3.47 11.82 3.73
CA ILE A 33 -4.25 11.14 4.77
C ILE A 33 -5.33 12.09 5.30
N ASP A 34 -4.97 13.31 5.63
CA ASP A 34 -5.91 14.30 6.18
C ASP A 34 -7.04 14.61 5.19
N VAL A 35 -6.70 14.85 3.93
CA VAL A 35 -7.69 15.20 2.90
C VAL A 35 -8.60 14.01 2.60
N LEU A 36 -8.05 12.85 2.32
CA LEU A 36 -8.84 11.70 1.89
C LEU A 36 -9.68 11.11 3.03
N THR A 37 -9.17 11.10 4.26
CA THR A 37 -10.00 10.71 5.41
C THR A 37 -11.09 11.75 5.70
N GLY A 38 -10.82 13.02 5.43
CA GLY A 38 -11.83 14.09 5.54
C GLY A 38 -12.96 13.94 4.52
N VAL A 39 -12.65 13.47 3.31
CA VAL A 39 -13.66 13.12 2.30
C VAL A 39 -14.48 11.91 2.73
N GLY A 40 -13.85 10.97 3.40
CA GLY A 40 -14.46 9.72 3.87
C GLY A 40 -14.15 8.55 2.93
N ILE A 41 -13.69 7.45 3.51
CA ILE A 41 -13.25 6.26 2.75
C ILE A 41 -14.34 5.75 1.82
N ASP A 42 -15.60 5.75 2.29
CA ASP A 42 -16.75 5.27 1.50
C ASP A 42 -17.04 6.13 0.27
N ASN A 43 -16.50 7.34 0.22
CA ASN A 43 -16.71 8.29 -0.88
C ASN A 43 -15.54 8.33 -1.87
N LEU A 44 -14.50 7.51 -1.66
CA LEU A 44 -13.31 7.51 -2.50
C LEU A 44 -13.42 6.49 -3.64
N SER A 45 -12.94 6.85 -4.81
CA SER A 45 -12.78 5.93 -5.94
C SER A 45 -11.70 4.88 -5.63
N VAL A 46 -11.71 3.77 -6.38
CA VAL A 46 -10.69 2.72 -6.25
C VAL A 46 -9.27 3.28 -6.41
N PRO A 47 -8.96 4.10 -7.44
CA PRO A 47 -7.62 4.68 -7.55
C PRO A 47 -7.22 5.55 -6.36
N LEU A 48 -8.14 6.33 -5.80
CA LEU A 48 -7.86 7.16 -4.62
C LEU A 48 -7.65 6.29 -3.37
N LEU A 49 -8.42 5.23 -3.20
CA LEU A 49 -8.21 4.27 -2.11
C LEU A 49 -6.81 3.64 -2.21
N GLY A 50 -6.39 3.28 -3.41
CA GLY A 50 -5.04 2.74 -3.64
C GLY A 50 -3.94 3.73 -3.24
N GLU A 51 -4.11 5.00 -3.59
CA GLU A 51 -3.14 6.04 -3.22
C GLU A 51 -3.16 6.35 -1.72
N LEU A 52 -4.33 6.27 -1.07
CA LEU A 52 -4.41 6.42 0.39
C LEU A 52 -3.66 5.29 1.10
N GLY A 53 -3.85 4.04 0.66
CA GLY A 53 -3.11 2.90 1.21
C GLY A 53 -1.60 3.08 1.01
N ARG A 54 -1.17 3.55 -0.15
CA ARG A 54 0.23 3.88 -0.43
C ARG A 54 0.75 4.95 0.54
N ALA A 55 -0.03 6.00 0.79
CA ALA A 55 0.35 7.06 1.73
C ALA A 55 0.54 6.51 3.16
N TYR A 56 -0.35 5.64 3.61
CA TYR A 56 -0.19 5.00 4.90
C TYR A 56 1.07 4.14 4.97
N ASN A 57 1.36 3.35 3.91
CA ASN A 57 2.60 2.57 3.84
C ASN A 57 3.84 3.47 3.96
N ASN A 58 3.85 4.58 3.22
CA ASN A 58 4.98 5.51 3.21
C ASN A 58 5.11 6.28 4.53
N ASN A 59 4.03 6.33 5.32
CA ASN A 59 4.00 7.01 6.62
C ASN A 59 4.18 6.03 7.80
N ASP A 60 4.71 4.85 7.54
CA ASP A 60 4.98 3.80 8.54
C ASP A 60 3.73 3.35 9.31
N LYS A 61 2.59 3.30 8.62
CA LYS A 61 1.30 2.86 9.16
C LYS A 61 0.73 1.70 8.35
N PRO A 62 1.42 0.53 8.32
CA PRO A 62 1.01 -0.58 7.47
C PRO A 62 -0.35 -1.18 7.85
N GLU A 63 -0.71 -1.16 9.13
CA GLU A 63 -1.99 -1.73 9.57
C GLU A 63 -3.17 -0.91 9.06
N GLU A 64 -3.07 0.41 9.06
CA GLU A 64 -4.05 1.32 8.46
C GLU A 64 -4.10 1.14 6.94
N ALA A 65 -2.95 0.95 6.29
CA ALA A 65 -2.89 0.68 4.86
C ALA A 65 -3.66 -0.59 4.50
N ILE A 66 -3.47 -1.67 5.25
CA ILE A 66 -4.18 -2.94 5.04
C ILE A 66 -5.69 -2.74 5.12
N LYS A 67 -6.16 -2.01 6.11
CA LYS A 67 -7.60 -1.72 6.26
C LYS A 67 -8.17 -1.03 5.02
N VAL A 68 -7.45 -0.04 4.50
CA VAL A 68 -7.87 0.68 3.28
C VAL A 68 -7.85 -0.25 2.07
N PHE A 69 -6.78 -1.00 1.87
CA PHE A 69 -6.66 -1.91 0.72
C PHE A 69 -7.78 -2.95 0.72
N LYS A 70 -8.18 -3.45 1.88
CA LYS A 70 -9.24 -4.45 1.99
C LYS A 70 -10.64 -3.91 1.71
N THR A 71 -10.85 -2.60 1.68
CA THR A 71 -12.11 -2.01 1.25
C THR A 71 -12.32 -2.09 -0.26
N ILE A 72 -11.24 -2.33 -1.03
CA ILE A 72 -11.31 -2.46 -2.48
C ILE A 72 -11.82 -3.86 -2.83
N ASP A 73 -12.85 -3.91 -3.68
CA ASP A 73 -13.45 -5.18 -4.13
C ASP A 73 -12.42 -6.07 -4.85
N LYS A 74 -12.57 -7.37 -4.70
CA LYS A 74 -11.64 -8.36 -5.26
C LYS A 74 -11.44 -8.20 -6.77
N GLU A 75 -12.48 -7.84 -7.50
CA GLU A 75 -12.43 -7.65 -8.96
C GLU A 75 -11.56 -6.47 -9.39
N HIS A 76 -11.27 -5.54 -8.48
CA HIS A 76 -10.44 -4.35 -8.73
C HIS A 76 -9.03 -4.49 -8.14
N ARG A 77 -8.67 -5.65 -7.63
CA ARG A 77 -7.36 -5.92 -7.02
C ARG A 77 -6.37 -6.38 -8.10
N ASP A 78 -5.67 -5.41 -8.68
CA ASP A 78 -4.66 -5.63 -9.72
C ASP A 78 -3.29 -6.01 -9.12
N ALA A 79 -2.27 -6.11 -9.96
CA ALA A 79 -0.91 -6.45 -9.51
C ALA A 79 -0.36 -5.39 -8.53
N VAL A 80 -0.60 -4.11 -8.79
CA VAL A 80 -0.17 -3.02 -7.91
C VAL A 80 -0.81 -3.15 -6.53
N TRP A 81 -2.12 -3.47 -6.48
CA TRP A 81 -2.82 -3.71 -5.21
C TRP A 81 -2.14 -4.81 -4.41
N HIS A 82 -1.85 -5.95 -5.07
CA HIS A 82 -1.21 -7.10 -4.41
C HIS A 82 0.18 -6.75 -3.89
N TYR A 83 0.98 -6.03 -4.69
CA TYR A 83 2.29 -5.56 -4.28
C TYR A 83 2.19 -4.65 -3.04
N ARG A 84 1.35 -3.62 -3.11
CA ARG A 84 1.21 -2.62 -2.03
C ARG A 84 0.70 -3.26 -0.73
N CYS A 85 -0.26 -4.17 -0.84
CA CYS A 85 -0.81 -4.87 0.31
C CYS A 85 0.23 -5.84 0.91
N ALA A 86 0.98 -6.55 0.08
CA ALA A 86 2.08 -7.40 0.52
C ALA A 86 3.16 -6.59 1.27
N TYR A 87 3.50 -5.43 0.74
CA TYR A 87 4.43 -4.50 1.39
C TYR A 87 3.94 -4.11 2.78
N SER A 88 2.63 -3.84 2.92
CA SER A 88 2.04 -3.51 4.23
C SER A 88 2.27 -4.62 5.24
N TYR A 89 1.97 -5.86 4.89
CA TYR A 89 2.20 -6.99 5.79
C TYR A 89 3.67 -7.17 6.13
N GLY A 90 4.55 -7.03 5.14
CA GLY A 90 6.01 -7.12 5.36
C GLY A 90 6.53 -6.04 6.29
N SER A 91 6.02 -4.82 6.17
CA SER A 91 6.50 -3.70 6.99
C SER A 91 6.01 -3.73 8.44
N ILE A 92 5.00 -4.54 8.78
CA ILE A 92 4.62 -4.76 10.19
C ILE A 92 5.82 -5.30 10.96
N ALA A 93 6.63 -6.17 10.36
CA ALA A 93 7.82 -6.74 11.00
C ALA A 93 8.81 -5.66 11.48
N SER A 94 8.93 -4.55 10.73
CA SER A 94 9.87 -3.47 11.06
C SER A 94 9.25 -2.35 11.88
N THR A 95 7.94 -2.12 11.76
CA THR A 95 7.25 -1.02 12.47
C THR A 95 6.64 -1.45 13.79
N ASN A 96 6.18 -2.70 13.88
CA ASN A 96 5.57 -3.26 15.08
C ASN A 96 5.87 -4.76 15.15
N HIS A 97 7.11 -5.09 15.51
CA HIS A 97 7.62 -6.46 15.52
C HIS A 97 6.75 -7.42 16.33
N GLU A 98 6.21 -6.97 17.48
CA GLU A 98 5.36 -7.81 18.34
C GLU A 98 4.04 -8.18 17.68
N ALA A 99 3.53 -7.34 16.80
CA ALA A 99 2.29 -7.61 16.05
C ALA A 99 2.51 -8.51 14.83
N TYR A 100 3.77 -8.76 14.45
CA TYR A 100 4.09 -9.58 13.29
C TYR A 100 4.01 -11.06 13.64
N THR A 101 3.12 -11.77 12.97
CA THR A 101 2.83 -13.19 13.23
C THR A 101 3.10 -14.04 12.01
N SER A 102 3.13 -15.37 12.20
CA SER A 102 3.22 -16.33 11.08
C SER A 102 2.05 -16.17 10.10
N GLU A 103 0.88 -15.78 10.60
CA GLU A 103 -0.29 -15.49 9.76
C GLU A 103 -0.02 -14.28 8.84
N ASN A 104 0.56 -13.20 9.37
CA ASN A 104 0.96 -12.05 8.58
C ASN A 104 1.95 -12.43 7.47
N MET A 105 2.91 -13.30 7.79
CA MET A 105 3.86 -13.81 6.81
C MET A 105 3.16 -14.61 5.71
N GLN A 106 2.23 -15.49 6.08
CA GLN A 106 1.46 -16.28 5.12
C GLN A 106 0.63 -15.39 4.19
N GLN A 107 -0.01 -14.36 4.74
CA GLN A 107 -0.76 -13.38 3.95
C GLN A 107 0.17 -12.64 2.97
N MET A 108 1.32 -12.21 3.43
CA MET A 108 2.30 -11.54 2.59
C MET A 108 2.75 -12.45 1.44
N LEU A 109 3.10 -13.70 1.74
CA LEU A 109 3.55 -14.66 0.72
C LEU A 109 2.48 -14.93 -0.34
N ALA A 110 1.21 -15.09 0.09
CA ALA A 110 0.10 -15.30 -0.83
C ALA A 110 -0.12 -14.08 -1.74
N LEU A 111 -0.02 -12.88 -1.19
CA LEU A 111 -0.17 -11.64 -1.95
C LEU A 111 0.96 -11.46 -2.95
N VAL A 112 2.19 -11.75 -2.56
CA VAL A 112 3.35 -11.70 -3.46
C VAL A 112 3.16 -12.69 -4.63
N ASP A 113 2.78 -13.94 -4.33
CA ASP A 113 2.58 -14.95 -5.36
C ASP A 113 1.53 -14.50 -6.38
N ASN A 114 0.37 -14.04 -5.92
CA ASN A 114 -0.69 -13.54 -6.79
C ASN A 114 -0.24 -12.29 -7.57
N GLY A 115 0.48 -11.39 -6.93
CA GLY A 115 1.01 -10.19 -7.56
C GLY A 115 2.01 -10.50 -8.67
N VAL A 116 2.91 -11.44 -8.45
CA VAL A 116 3.87 -11.90 -9.47
C VAL A 116 3.16 -12.52 -10.66
N GLN A 117 2.16 -13.37 -10.42
CA GLN A 117 1.39 -13.99 -11.47
C GLN A 117 0.65 -12.97 -12.34
N LEU A 118 -0.05 -12.02 -11.71
CA LEU A 118 -0.76 -10.96 -12.41
C LEU A 118 0.19 -10.04 -13.18
N ALA A 119 1.29 -9.61 -12.56
CA ALA A 119 2.27 -8.75 -13.20
C ALA A 119 2.93 -9.43 -14.40
N THR A 120 3.22 -10.72 -14.30
CA THR A 120 3.78 -11.50 -15.40
C THR A 120 2.80 -11.59 -16.57
N LYS A 121 1.52 -11.88 -16.26
CA LYS A 121 0.47 -11.98 -17.26
C LYS A 121 0.25 -10.65 -18.02
N GLU A 122 0.33 -9.54 -17.31
CA GLU A 122 0.06 -8.21 -17.86
C GLU A 122 1.32 -7.50 -18.38
N GLY A 123 2.48 -8.14 -18.29
CA GLY A 123 3.75 -7.55 -18.76
C GLY A 123 4.27 -6.41 -17.90
N GLN A 124 3.85 -6.33 -16.64
CA GLN A 124 4.26 -5.30 -15.69
C GLN A 124 5.54 -5.71 -14.96
N ASN A 125 6.67 -5.65 -15.66
CA ASN A 125 7.95 -6.13 -15.13
C ASN A 125 8.42 -5.37 -13.89
N ASP A 126 8.16 -4.07 -13.80
CA ASP A 126 8.51 -3.23 -12.65
C ASP A 126 7.74 -3.69 -11.39
N ILE A 127 6.45 -3.95 -11.51
CA ILE A 127 5.62 -4.42 -10.39
C ILE A 127 6.07 -5.82 -9.95
N ARG A 128 6.40 -6.68 -10.90
CA ARG A 128 6.94 -8.02 -10.63
C ARG A 128 8.22 -7.93 -9.79
N GLU A 129 9.14 -7.05 -10.15
CA GLU A 129 10.38 -6.83 -9.40
C GLU A 129 10.10 -6.28 -7.98
N TYR A 130 9.15 -5.37 -7.83
CA TYR A 130 8.75 -4.86 -6.52
C TYR A 130 8.20 -5.97 -5.62
N CYS A 131 7.44 -6.92 -6.18
CA CYS A 131 6.97 -8.09 -5.43
C CYS A 131 8.12 -8.93 -4.91
N PHE A 132 9.16 -9.15 -5.72
CA PHE A 132 10.36 -9.88 -5.29
C PHE A 132 11.13 -9.12 -4.20
N GLU A 133 11.17 -7.80 -4.26
CA GLU A 133 11.78 -6.98 -3.21
C GLU A 133 11.09 -7.17 -1.85
N VAL A 134 9.77 -7.31 -1.86
CA VAL A 134 9.02 -7.59 -0.62
C VAL A 134 9.44 -8.95 -0.04
N LEU A 135 9.63 -9.97 -0.87
CA LEU A 135 10.13 -11.27 -0.43
C LEU A 135 11.52 -11.16 0.20
N ASP A 136 12.40 -10.37 -0.39
CA ASP A 136 13.74 -10.17 0.13
C ASP A 136 13.71 -9.50 1.51
N MET A 137 12.83 -8.54 1.73
CA MET A 137 12.62 -7.94 3.05
C MET A 137 12.25 -8.98 4.09
N CYS A 138 11.32 -9.86 3.76
CA CYS A 138 10.86 -10.93 4.65
C CYS A 138 11.99 -11.92 4.95
N ARG A 139 12.74 -12.33 3.93
CA ARG A 139 13.85 -13.27 4.09
C ARG A 139 14.95 -12.70 4.98
N LEU A 140 15.29 -11.44 4.81
CA LEU A 140 16.27 -10.77 5.65
C LEU A 140 15.83 -10.73 7.12
N GLN A 141 14.56 -10.46 7.36
CA GLN A 141 13.99 -10.47 8.71
C GLN A 141 14.10 -11.87 9.34
N MET A 142 13.76 -12.93 8.61
CA MET A 142 13.86 -14.31 9.08
C MET A 142 15.30 -14.70 9.38
N ASP A 143 16.23 -14.32 8.53
CA ASP A 143 17.66 -14.61 8.73
C ASP A 143 18.20 -13.87 9.96
N TYR A 144 17.78 -12.62 10.16
CA TYR A 144 18.13 -11.84 11.34
C TYR A 144 17.65 -12.52 12.63
N GLU A 145 16.42 -12.97 12.66
CA GLU A 145 15.83 -13.66 13.81
C GLU A 145 16.58 -14.97 14.14
N LYS A 146 17.03 -15.70 13.13
CA LYS A 146 17.85 -16.91 13.32
C LYS A 146 19.21 -16.59 13.92
N CYS A 147 19.78 -15.43 13.63
CA CYS A 147 21.08 -15.02 14.15
C CYS A 147 21.02 -14.59 15.61
N GLU A 148 19.87 -14.23 16.13
CA GLU A 148 19.68 -13.82 17.52
C GLU A 148 19.56 -15.01 18.51
N VAL A 149 19.50 -16.22 18.03
CA VAL A 149 19.45 -17.42 18.86
C VAL A 149 20.87 -17.85 19.31
#